data_d9118ac32f17ef92c52dba9f901cc8bd
#
_entry.id   d9118ac32f17ef92c52dba9f901cc8bd
#
_cell.length_a   1.000
_cell.length_b   1.000
_cell.length_c   1.000
_cell.angle_alpha   90.00
_cell.angle_beta   90.00
_cell.angle_gamma   90.00
#
_symmetry.space_group_name_H-M   'P 1'
#
loop_
_entity.id
_entity.type
_entity.pdbx_description
1 polymer ?
#
loop_
_entity_poly.entity_id
_entity_poly.type
_entity_poly.pdbx_seq_one_letter_code
_entity_poly.pdbx_strand_id
1 'polypeptide(L)'
;MQIGLGVKIVLAAADPEYGIAKGLKDLKGKTKRKVNFKCKVDNPEAKVKWFHNGKEIKPSDPRWNTHMFPNLQSHILRYLIKNEGGNCSLEIRSAEMADAGEWTCKIDGEFAKEGKDTTSCKLEMEEFQHAFTSQLQGKNVVEGETATFDIGVEEDDAPAKWYKDGVEIVPDGKR
;
A
#
# COMPACT_ATOMS: atom_id res chain seq x y z
N MET A 1 10.20 -22.37 70.32
CA MET A 1 9.83 -21.14 69.58
C MET A 1 10.52 -21.22 68.24
N GLN A 2 9.79 -21.65 67.16
CA GLN A 2 10.33 -21.84 65.80
C GLN A 2 9.95 -20.62 65.00
N ILE A 3 10.92 -19.86 64.55
CA ILE A 3 10.73 -18.69 63.67
C ILE A 3 10.89 -19.23 62.27
N GLY A 4 9.75 -19.46 61.56
CA GLY A 4 9.75 -19.80 60.14
C GLY A 4 9.99 -18.57 59.32
N LEU A 5 11.20 -18.43 58.69
CA LEU A 5 11.45 -17.45 57.65
C LEU A 5 10.75 -17.96 56.36
N GLY A 6 9.59 -17.40 56.06
CA GLY A 6 8.94 -17.60 54.76
C GLY A 6 9.67 -16.79 53.69
N VAL A 7 10.49 -17.45 52.91
CA VAL A 7 11.05 -16.85 51.67
C VAL A 7 9.95 -16.75 50.65
N LYS A 8 9.47 -15.55 50.36
CA LYS A 8 8.55 -15.27 49.30
C LYS A 8 9.37 -15.19 47.99
N ILE A 9 9.45 -16.30 47.25
CA ILE A 9 10.04 -16.30 45.93
C ILE A 9 9.03 -15.58 45.01
N VAL A 10 9.32 -14.35 44.65
CA VAL A 10 8.63 -13.67 43.56
C VAL A 10 9.27 -14.20 42.29
N LEU A 11 8.58 -15.14 41.63
CA LEU A 11 8.93 -15.49 40.24
C LEU A 11 8.75 -14.22 39.40
N ALA A 12 9.83 -13.65 38.93
CA ALA A 12 9.76 -12.62 37.92
C ALA A 12 9.00 -13.22 36.73
N ALA A 13 7.89 -12.59 36.33
CA ALA A 13 7.25 -12.96 35.08
C ALA A 13 8.31 -12.81 33.97
N ALA A 14 8.44 -13.85 33.15
CA ALA A 14 9.34 -13.75 32.00
C ALA A 14 8.91 -12.55 31.15
N ASP A 15 9.89 -11.73 30.75
CA ASP A 15 9.61 -10.60 29.88
C ASP A 15 8.85 -11.08 28.63
N PRO A 16 7.82 -10.34 28.20
CA PRO A 16 7.01 -10.76 27.07
C PRO A 16 7.87 -10.78 25.79
N GLU A 17 8.07 -11.95 25.22
CA GLU A 17 8.72 -12.11 23.93
C GLU A 17 7.72 -11.87 22.79
N TYR A 18 8.08 -11.00 21.84
CA TYR A 18 7.24 -10.67 20.68
C TYR A 18 7.77 -11.36 19.42
N GLY A 19 6.89 -11.99 18.67
CA GLY A 19 7.23 -12.67 17.42
C GLY A 19 6.25 -12.37 16.28
N ILE A 20 6.68 -12.64 15.06
CA ILE A 20 5.83 -12.62 13.87
C ILE A 20 4.97 -13.88 13.86
N ALA A 21 3.67 -13.73 14.09
CA ALA A 21 2.70 -14.83 14.06
C ALA A 21 2.32 -15.22 12.62
N LYS A 22 2.27 -14.24 11.70
CA LYS A 22 2.04 -14.46 10.27
C LYS A 22 2.92 -13.52 9.46
N GLY A 23 3.82 -14.09 8.67
CA GLY A 23 4.76 -13.34 7.85
C GLY A 23 4.14 -12.72 6.61
N LEU A 24 4.92 -11.88 5.97
CA LEU A 24 4.65 -11.31 4.65
C LEU A 24 4.61 -12.41 3.58
N LYS A 25 3.96 -12.12 2.46
CA LYS A 25 3.93 -12.97 1.27
C LYS A 25 4.34 -12.14 0.07
N ASP A 26 4.97 -12.79 -0.89
CA ASP A 26 5.30 -12.18 -2.18
C ASP A 26 4.05 -11.65 -2.86
N LEU A 27 4.18 -10.48 -3.48
CA LEU A 27 3.09 -9.77 -4.13
C LEU A 27 3.49 -9.37 -5.55
N LYS A 28 2.48 -9.26 -6.40
CA LYS A 28 2.56 -8.59 -7.69
C LYS A 28 1.73 -7.33 -7.64
N GLY A 29 2.30 -6.22 -8.08
CA GLY A 29 1.65 -4.92 -8.15
C GLY A 29 1.69 -4.36 -9.56
N LYS A 30 0.78 -3.43 -9.84
CA LYS A 30 0.80 -2.62 -11.07
C LYS A 30 1.05 -1.17 -10.71
N THR A 31 1.76 -0.43 -11.58
CA THR A 31 1.97 1.02 -11.37
C THR A 31 0.64 1.75 -11.27
N LYS A 32 0.62 2.87 -10.52
CA LYS A 32 -0.58 3.69 -10.25
C LYS A 32 -1.69 2.98 -9.45
N ARG A 33 -1.49 1.73 -9.04
CA ARG A 33 -2.44 0.96 -8.22
C ARG A 33 -1.97 0.85 -6.78
N LYS A 34 -2.90 0.49 -5.89
CA LYS A 34 -2.60 0.25 -4.48
C LYS A 34 -1.93 -1.10 -4.30
N VAL A 35 -0.90 -1.13 -3.46
CA VAL A 35 -0.29 -2.36 -2.97
C VAL A 35 -0.39 -2.39 -1.45
N ASN A 36 -0.75 -3.52 -0.87
CA ASN A 36 -0.98 -3.65 0.56
C ASN A 36 -0.25 -4.86 1.12
N PHE A 37 0.74 -4.60 1.96
CA PHE A 37 1.46 -5.60 2.73
C PHE A 37 0.76 -5.82 4.07
N LYS A 38 0.66 -7.08 4.49
CA LYS A 38 0.03 -7.44 5.77
C LYS A 38 0.85 -8.50 6.46
N CYS A 39 1.14 -8.28 7.74
CA CYS A 39 1.69 -9.28 8.63
C CYS A 39 0.95 -9.25 9.98
N LYS A 40 1.15 -10.27 10.80
CA LYS A 40 0.57 -10.32 12.13
C LYS A 40 1.66 -10.64 13.15
N VAL A 41 1.67 -9.88 14.23
CA VAL A 41 2.51 -10.12 15.41
C VAL A 41 1.67 -10.78 16.49
N ASP A 42 2.28 -11.56 17.35
CA ASP A 42 1.62 -12.31 18.43
C ASP A 42 1.19 -11.41 19.60
N ASN A 43 1.86 -10.28 19.78
CA ASN A 43 1.50 -9.30 20.80
C ASN A 43 0.96 -8.01 20.16
N PRO A 44 -0.26 -7.55 20.51
CA PRO A 44 -0.87 -6.34 19.95
C PRO A 44 -0.13 -5.04 20.28
N GLU A 45 0.71 -5.02 21.34
CA GLU A 45 1.49 -3.85 21.74
C GLU A 45 2.85 -3.77 21.05
N ALA A 46 3.25 -4.81 20.31
CA ALA A 46 4.52 -4.83 19.59
C ALA A 46 4.57 -3.72 18.54
N LYS A 47 5.59 -2.89 18.58
CA LYS A 47 5.86 -1.89 17.56
C LYS A 47 6.60 -2.53 16.41
N VAL A 48 6.31 -2.13 15.18
CA VAL A 48 6.98 -2.62 13.99
C VAL A 48 7.56 -1.49 13.16
N LYS A 49 8.67 -1.77 12.50
CA LYS A 49 9.29 -0.92 11.49
C LYS A 49 9.20 -1.60 10.13
N TRP A 50 9.05 -0.80 9.10
CA TRP A 50 8.99 -1.26 7.73
C TRP A 50 10.22 -0.81 6.96
N PHE A 51 10.71 -1.67 6.08
CA PHE A 51 11.89 -1.39 5.27
C PHE A 51 11.60 -1.76 3.81
N HIS A 52 12.18 -0.99 2.90
CA HIS A 52 12.23 -1.30 1.47
C HIS A 52 13.69 -1.34 1.04
N ASN A 53 14.13 -2.47 0.50
CA ASN A 53 15.52 -2.70 0.10
C ASN A 53 16.52 -2.30 1.21
N GLY A 54 16.21 -2.67 2.47
CA GLY A 54 17.04 -2.36 3.64
C GLY A 54 16.92 -0.94 4.19
N LYS A 55 16.20 -0.03 3.52
CA LYS A 55 16.00 1.36 3.99
C LYS A 55 14.68 1.47 4.76
N GLU A 56 14.75 2.03 5.98
CA GLU A 56 13.57 2.24 6.82
C GLU A 56 12.57 3.21 6.17
N ILE A 57 11.30 2.79 6.13
CA ILE A 57 10.16 3.62 5.74
C ILE A 57 9.62 4.29 6.99
N LYS A 58 9.84 5.58 7.11
CA LYS A 58 9.30 6.37 8.21
C LYS A 58 7.89 6.82 7.88
N PRO A 59 6.91 6.67 8.81
CA PRO A 59 5.61 7.30 8.63
C PRO A 59 5.82 8.81 8.49
N SER A 60 5.25 9.42 7.47
CA SER A 60 5.22 10.87 7.38
C SER A 60 4.33 11.39 8.52
N ASP A 61 4.88 12.22 9.41
CA ASP A 61 4.10 12.86 10.47
C ASP A 61 3.09 13.83 9.82
N PRO A 62 1.78 13.58 9.95
CA PRO A 62 0.76 14.44 9.33
C PRO A 62 0.78 15.88 9.83
N ARG A 63 1.45 16.15 10.97
CA ARG A 63 1.52 17.51 11.55
C ARG A 63 2.45 18.47 10.83
N TRP A 64 3.40 17.96 10.02
CA TRP A 64 4.36 18.79 9.28
C TRP A 64 3.85 19.25 7.91
N ASN A 65 2.65 18.83 7.49
CA ASN A 65 2.21 18.89 6.12
C ASN A 65 1.27 19.99 5.72
N THR A 66 0.67 20.72 6.67
CA THR A 66 -0.41 21.64 6.34
C THR A 66 0.03 23.09 6.15
N HIS A 67 1.20 23.50 6.62
CA HIS A 67 1.57 24.92 6.63
C HIS A 67 2.76 25.36 5.77
N MET A 68 3.66 24.46 5.36
CA MET A 68 4.88 24.91 4.67
C MET A 68 4.97 24.65 3.17
N PHE A 69 4.23 23.68 2.63
CA PHE A 69 4.35 23.33 1.20
C PHE A 69 3.01 22.88 0.61
N PRO A 70 2.16 23.80 0.13
CA PRO A 70 0.86 23.45 -0.45
C PRO A 70 0.94 22.52 -1.68
N ASN A 71 2.07 22.48 -2.38
CA ASN A 71 2.28 21.62 -3.55
C ASN A 71 2.90 20.25 -3.23
N LEU A 72 3.20 19.97 -1.95
CA LEU A 72 3.85 18.71 -1.53
C LEU A 72 2.83 17.62 -1.11
N GLN A 73 1.54 17.91 -1.22
CA GLN A 73 0.46 17.03 -0.77
C GLN A 73 0.41 15.66 -1.44
N SER A 74 0.98 15.50 -2.62
CA SER A 74 0.96 14.21 -3.34
C SER A 74 1.97 13.18 -2.84
N HIS A 75 3.10 13.62 -2.24
CA HIS A 75 4.18 12.70 -1.80
C HIS A 75 4.07 12.24 -0.35
N ILE A 76 3.31 12.95 0.47
CA ILE A 76 3.34 12.80 1.93
C ILE A 76 2.46 11.66 2.44
N LEU A 77 1.50 11.22 1.66
CA LEU A 77 0.61 10.11 2.00
C LEU A 77 0.82 8.88 1.11
N ARG A 78 2.00 8.72 0.52
CA ARG A 78 2.29 7.57 -0.34
C ARG A 78 2.22 6.26 0.44
N TYR A 79 2.74 6.25 1.67
CA TYR A 79 2.74 5.08 2.54
C TYR A 79 1.80 5.29 3.73
N LEU A 80 0.84 4.39 3.89
CA LEU A 80 -0.03 4.34 5.06
C LEU A 80 0.33 3.11 5.89
N ILE A 81 0.90 3.34 7.06
CA ILE A 81 1.27 2.29 8.01
C ILE A 81 0.22 2.24 9.11
N LYS A 82 -0.29 1.04 9.40
CA LYS A 82 -1.22 0.76 10.49
C LYS A 82 -0.72 -0.42 11.32
N ASN A 83 -0.96 -0.33 12.63
CA ASN A 83 -0.78 -1.41 13.58
C ASN A 83 -1.98 -1.40 14.53
N GLU A 84 -2.88 -2.35 14.35
CA GLU A 84 -4.12 -2.45 15.11
C GLU A 84 -4.28 -3.87 15.63
N GLY A 85 -4.18 -4.03 16.97
CA GLY A 85 -4.37 -5.33 17.62
C GLY A 85 -3.44 -6.43 17.12
N GLY A 86 -2.19 -6.09 16.82
CA GLY A 86 -1.19 -7.01 16.28
C GLY A 86 -1.29 -7.24 14.76
N ASN A 87 -2.29 -6.68 14.07
CA ASN A 87 -2.35 -6.70 12.62
C ASN A 87 -1.60 -5.49 12.08
N CYS A 88 -0.47 -5.74 11.44
CA CYS A 88 0.39 -4.71 10.88
C CYS A 88 0.19 -4.65 9.37
N SER A 89 0.01 -3.47 8.82
CA SER A 89 -0.12 -3.26 7.38
C SER A 89 0.64 -2.03 6.92
N LEU A 90 1.15 -2.11 5.69
CA LEU A 90 1.68 -0.98 4.95
C LEU A 90 0.99 -0.94 3.59
N GLU A 91 0.32 0.16 3.29
CA GLU A 91 -0.32 0.43 2.01
C GLU A 91 0.50 1.44 1.21
N ILE A 92 0.84 1.10 -0.03
CA ILE A 92 1.32 2.02 -1.05
C ILE A 92 0.10 2.46 -1.85
N ARG A 93 -0.22 3.76 -1.84
CA ARG A 93 -1.45 4.27 -2.48
C ARG A 93 -1.37 4.36 -3.99
N SER A 94 -0.22 4.70 -4.51
CA SER A 94 0.07 4.76 -5.95
C SER A 94 1.45 4.17 -6.17
N ALA A 95 1.50 2.89 -6.49
CA ALA A 95 2.75 2.18 -6.65
C ALA A 95 3.46 2.59 -7.95
N GLU A 96 4.78 2.57 -7.92
CA GLU A 96 5.67 2.88 -9.04
C GLU A 96 6.62 1.71 -9.29
N MET A 97 7.26 1.65 -10.45
CA MET A 97 8.26 0.63 -10.74
C MET A 97 9.39 0.59 -9.70
N ALA A 98 9.73 1.75 -9.13
CA ALA A 98 10.73 1.88 -8.07
C ALA A 98 10.36 1.19 -6.75
N ASP A 99 9.09 0.82 -6.54
CA ASP A 99 8.65 0.08 -5.35
C ASP A 99 8.91 -1.43 -5.45
N ALA A 100 9.34 -1.92 -6.61
CA ALA A 100 9.79 -3.30 -6.75
C ALA A 100 10.98 -3.58 -5.82
N GLY A 101 11.06 -4.82 -5.34
CA GLY A 101 12.15 -5.24 -4.48
C GLY A 101 11.71 -5.91 -3.20
N GLU A 102 12.62 -5.95 -2.23
CA GLU A 102 12.38 -6.59 -0.94
C GLU A 102 11.70 -5.63 0.05
N TRP A 103 10.61 -6.10 0.63
CA TRP A 103 9.89 -5.42 1.70
C TRP A 103 9.99 -6.22 2.98
N THR A 104 10.38 -5.57 4.06
CA THR A 104 10.61 -6.20 5.35
C THR A 104 9.80 -5.50 6.44
N CYS A 105 9.17 -6.29 7.29
CA CYS A 105 8.56 -5.85 8.55
C CYS A 105 9.37 -6.43 9.70
N LYS A 106 9.84 -5.59 10.61
CA LYS A 106 10.65 -5.96 11.76
C LYS A 106 10.01 -5.46 13.05
N ILE A 107 9.98 -6.29 14.09
CA ILE A 107 9.56 -5.89 15.43
C ILE A 107 10.64 -4.98 16.01
N ASP A 108 10.22 -3.82 16.55
CA ASP A 108 11.09 -2.83 17.17
C ASP A 108 11.03 -2.99 18.70
N GLY A 109 12.18 -3.14 19.35
CA GLY A 109 12.29 -3.19 20.79
C GLY A 109 13.10 -4.36 21.33
N GLU A 110 13.38 -4.30 22.64
CA GLU A 110 14.22 -5.26 23.35
C GLU A 110 13.56 -6.63 23.55
N PHE A 111 12.23 -6.71 23.40
CA PHE A 111 11.45 -7.93 23.60
C PHE A 111 11.20 -8.71 22.31
N ALA A 112 11.88 -8.35 21.22
CA ALA A 112 11.77 -9.05 19.95
C ALA A 112 12.39 -10.45 20.06
N LYS A 113 11.58 -11.48 19.78
CA LYS A 113 12.01 -12.88 19.82
C LYS A 113 13.01 -13.18 18.72
N GLU A 114 14.22 -13.59 19.10
CA GLU A 114 15.28 -13.93 18.15
C GLU A 114 14.81 -14.97 17.11
N GLY A 115 15.07 -14.69 15.85
CA GLY A 115 14.68 -15.53 14.72
C GLY A 115 13.19 -15.49 14.34
N LYS A 116 12.36 -14.71 15.07
CA LYS A 116 10.94 -14.47 14.76
C LYS A 116 10.56 -12.99 14.75
N ASP A 117 11.55 -12.12 14.81
CA ASP A 117 11.39 -10.67 14.89
C ASP A 117 11.23 -10.00 13.51
N THR A 118 11.51 -10.71 12.44
CA THR A 118 11.58 -10.17 11.08
C THR A 118 10.85 -11.05 10.08
N THR A 119 10.20 -10.44 9.11
CA THR A 119 9.59 -11.11 7.95
C THR A 119 9.79 -10.26 6.71
N SER A 120 10.12 -10.92 5.60
CA SER A 120 10.35 -10.26 4.30
C SER A 120 9.50 -10.88 3.21
N CYS A 121 9.28 -10.13 2.15
CA CYS A 121 8.67 -10.61 0.92
C CYS A 121 9.20 -9.81 -0.28
N LYS A 122 8.98 -10.32 -1.47
CA LYS A 122 9.31 -9.65 -2.72
C LYS A 122 8.06 -9.01 -3.33
N LEU A 123 8.17 -7.76 -3.76
CA LEU A 123 7.20 -7.12 -4.63
C LEU A 123 7.73 -7.10 -6.06
N GLU A 124 7.00 -7.72 -6.96
CA GLU A 124 7.20 -7.61 -8.41
C GLU A 124 6.24 -6.57 -8.94
N MET A 125 6.76 -5.61 -9.74
CA MET A 125 5.96 -4.55 -10.32
C MET A 125 5.85 -4.74 -11.82
N GLU A 126 4.65 -4.51 -12.33
CA GLU A 126 4.32 -4.46 -13.75
C GLU A 126 3.82 -3.05 -14.11
N GLU A 127 4.11 -2.61 -15.32
CA GLU A 127 3.56 -1.35 -15.80
C GLU A 127 2.07 -1.50 -16.04
N PHE A 128 1.28 -0.60 -15.48
CA PHE A 128 -0.15 -0.58 -15.72
C PHE A 128 -0.44 -0.04 -17.12
N GLN A 129 -1.18 -0.82 -17.90
CA GLN A 129 -1.64 -0.44 -19.24
C GLN A 129 -3.16 -0.44 -19.25
N HIS A 130 -3.73 0.65 -19.73
CA HIS A 130 -5.18 0.69 -19.97
C HIS A 130 -5.50 -0.15 -21.22
N ALA A 131 -6.54 -0.96 -21.12
CA ALA A 131 -7.01 -1.76 -22.21
C ALA A 131 -8.47 -1.43 -22.55
N PHE A 132 -8.82 -1.54 -23.83
CA PHE A 132 -10.21 -1.50 -24.26
C PHE A 132 -10.87 -2.85 -24.00
N THR A 133 -12.06 -2.84 -23.41
CA THR A 133 -12.88 -4.03 -23.16
C THR A 133 -13.86 -4.30 -24.29
N SER A 134 -14.08 -3.32 -25.17
CA SER A 134 -14.89 -3.46 -26.38
C SER A 134 -14.22 -2.77 -27.56
N GLN A 135 -14.64 -3.13 -28.77
CA GLN A 135 -14.21 -2.45 -29.99
C GLN A 135 -15.23 -1.41 -30.40
N LEU A 136 -14.74 -0.32 -31.00
CA LEU A 136 -15.60 0.69 -31.59
C LEU A 136 -16.41 0.10 -32.75
N GLN A 137 -17.72 0.27 -32.72
CA GLN A 137 -18.63 -0.23 -33.75
C GLN A 137 -18.96 0.87 -34.75
N GLY A 138 -18.90 0.51 -36.06
CA GLY A 138 -19.34 1.41 -37.12
C GLY A 138 -20.86 1.65 -37.01
N LYS A 139 -21.31 2.87 -37.29
CA LYS A 139 -22.72 3.27 -37.30
C LYS A 139 -23.06 3.97 -38.61
N ASN A 140 -24.27 3.69 -39.10
CA ASN A 140 -24.87 4.43 -40.21
C ASN A 140 -25.84 5.43 -39.60
N VAL A 141 -25.69 6.69 -39.92
CA VAL A 141 -26.56 7.79 -39.49
C VAL A 141 -26.95 8.62 -40.70
N VAL A 142 -28.13 9.25 -40.65
CA VAL A 142 -28.56 10.18 -41.67
C VAL A 142 -27.99 11.57 -41.37
N GLU A 143 -27.70 12.32 -42.38
CA GLU A 143 -27.21 13.69 -42.22
C GLU A 143 -28.18 14.53 -41.34
N GLY A 144 -27.62 15.23 -40.35
CA GLY A 144 -28.38 16.00 -39.36
C GLY A 144 -28.77 15.23 -38.10
N GLU A 145 -28.60 13.91 -38.07
CA GLU A 145 -28.81 13.11 -36.86
C GLU A 145 -27.58 13.04 -35.95
N THR A 146 -27.84 12.76 -34.68
CA THR A 146 -26.76 12.58 -33.69
C THR A 146 -26.18 11.16 -33.80
N ALA A 147 -24.86 11.07 -33.94
CA ALA A 147 -24.13 9.81 -33.83
C ALA A 147 -23.48 9.70 -32.43
N THR A 148 -23.77 8.61 -31.72
CA THR A 148 -23.12 8.29 -30.43
C THR A 148 -22.23 7.08 -30.61
N PHE A 149 -20.98 7.20 -30.18
CA PHE A 149 -20.01 6.13 -30.16
C PHE A 149 -19.66 5.78 -28.73
N ASP A 150 -19.71 4.51 -28.40
CA ASP A 150 -19.43 3.98 -27.09
C ASP A 150 -18.29 2.99 -27.17
N ILE A 151 -17.37 3.05 -26.21
CA ILE A 151 -16.28 2.11 -26.07
C ILE A 151 -16.04 1.79 -24.61
N GLY A 152 -15.84 0.53 -24.29
CA GLY A 152 -15.52 0.09 -22.95
C GLY A 152 -14.00 0.18 -22.70
N VAL A 153 -13.63 0.63 -21.53
CA VAL A 153 -12.27 0.60 -21.01
C VAL A 153 -12.25 -0.22 -19.73
N GLU A 154 -11.10 -0.81 -19.41
CA GLU A 154 -10.95 -1.68 -18.24
C GLU A 154 -11.10 -0.90 -16.93
N GLU A 155 -10.84 0.41 -16.95
CA GLU A 155 -10.78 1.28 -15.79
C GLU A 155 -11.55 2.57 -16.03
N ASP A 156 -12.39 2.97 -15.07
CA ASP A 156 -13.25 4.15 -15.18
C ASP A 156 -12.47 5.48 -15.30
N ASP A 157 -11.21 5.51 -14.82
CA ASP A 157 -10.34 6.67 -14.84
C ASP A 157 -9.35 6.70 -16.03
N ALA A 158 -9.51 5.81 -17.02
CA ALA A 158 -8.65 5.77 -18.19
C ALA A 158 -8.80 7.06 -19.03
N PRO A 159 -7.71 7.80 -19.29
CA PRO A 159 -7.78 8.97 -20.14
C PRO A 159 -8.03 8.52 -21.59
N ALA A 160 -9.17 8.88 -22.15
CA ALA A 160 -9.50 8.57 -23.54
C ALA A 160 -9.41 9.82 -24.43
N LYS A 161 -8.89 9.64 -25.64
CA LYS A 161 -8.86 10.65 -26.69
C LYS A 161 -9.57 10.12 -27.92
N TRP A 162 -10.37 10.95 -28.53
CA TRP A 162 -11.09 10.63 -29.75
C TRP A 162 -10.44 11.30 -30.96
N TYR A 163 -10.41 10.58 -32.05
CA TYR A 163 -9.83 11.08 -33.30
C TYR A 163 -10.80 10.83 -34.46
N LYS A 164 -10.89 11.80 -35.37
CA LYS A 164 -11.56 11.65 -36.66
C LYS A 164 -10.54 11.96 -37.77
N ASP A 165 -10.39 11.03 -38.69
CA ASP A 165 -9.45 11.16 -39.82
C ASP A 165 -8.01 11.56 -39.38
N GLY A 166 -7.57 11.03 -38.21
CA GLY A 166 -6.27 11.32 -37.62
C GLY A 166 -6.18 12.63 -36.84
N VAL A 167 -7.25 13.42 -36.77
CA VAL A 167 -7.29 14.69 -36.03
C VAL A 167 -8.00 14.47 -34.68
N GLU A 168 -7.36 14.95 -33.60
CA GLU A 168 -7.94 14.86 -32.24
C GLU A 168 -9.22 15.71 -32.14
N ILE A 169 -10.29 15.08 -31.62
CA ILE A 169 -11.55 15.77 -31.34
C ILE A 169 -11.43 16.36 -29.94
N VAL A 170 -11.33 17.68 -29.85
CA VAL A 170 -11.36 18.40 -28.58
C VAL A 170 -12.80 18.81 -28.29
N PRO A 171 -13.36 18.48 -27.09
CA PRO A 171 -14.70 18.91 -26.71
C PRO A 171 -14.78 20.44 -26.73
N ASP A 172 -15.67 21.01 -27.54
CA ASP A 172 -15.86 22.47 -27.65
C ASP A 172 -16.88 23.03 -26.64
N GLY A 173 -17.39 22.17 -25.75
CA GLY A 173 -18.38 22.54 -24.75
C GLY A 173 -19.76 22.94 -25.31
N LYS A 174 -19.97 22.85 -26.62
CA LYS A 174 -21.26 23.04 -27.24
C LYS A 174 -21.99 21.70 -27.32
N ARG A 175 -23.16 21.63 -26.72
CA ARG A 175 -24.11 20.52 -26.85
C ARG A 175 -25.00 20.75 -28.06
#